data_2235fe098de8a5261b3fdb27f8248d2d
#
_entry.id   2235fe098de8a5261b3fdb27f8248d2d
#
_cell.length_a   1.000
_cell.length_b   1.000
_cell.length_c   1.000
_cell.angle_alpha   90.00
_cell.angle_beta   90.00
_cell.angle_gamma   90.00
#
_symmetry.space_group_name_H-M   'P 1'
#
loop_
_entity.id
_entity.type
_entity.pdbx_description
1 polymer ?
#
loop_
_entity_poly.entity_id
_entity_poly.type
_entity_poly.pdbx_seq_one_letter_code
_entity_poly.pdbx_strand_id
1 'polypeptide(L)'
;MEKKLLCIAISLACLPAYAENVFTLGQIEVIGEKASDLSTARIDQAELQKNNQDRVSDIAKSTPGVFVEHGGARNEYNLLVRGFNARRVPVFMDGIPVYVPYDGEMDLGRFTTFDLSRIDISKGASSVLYGANTMGGAVNLISKKPTQPFEGSIGYGFSHGKSGGTATNKTDFNLGTKQELFYAQISGSFVEKQGLQLPHHYQQINPKGDDGGRAENSKQRDKKLSLKVAYTPNENDEYALAFSTQKGTKESPFYSG
;
A
#
# COMPACT_ATOMS: atom_id res chain seq x y z
N MET A 1 -38.20 13.53 -17.97
CA MET A 1 -37.37 12.72 -18.88
C MET A 1 -36.02 12.33 -18.25
N GLU A 2 -35.42 13.17 -17.42
CA GLU A 2 -34.10 12.93 -16.83
C GLU A 2 -34.00 11.71 -15.88
N LYS A 3 -35.06 11.44 -15.07
CA LYS A 3 -35.04 10.28 -14.15
C LYS A 3 -35.10 8.91 -14.85
N LYS A 4 -35.59 8.84 -16.08
CA LYS A 4 -35.64 7.60 -16.88
C LYS A 4 -34.28 7.30 -17.54
N LEU A 5 -33.51 8.35 -17.88
CA LEU A 5 -32.15 8.19 -18.41
C LEU A 5 -31.19 7.70 -17.34
N LEU A 6 -31.33 8.13 -16.09
CA LEU A 6 -30.50 7.67 -14.98
C LEU A 6 -30.71 6.19 -14.65
N CYS A 7 -31.96 5.71 -14.71
CA CYS A 7 -32.26 4.28 -14.51
C CYS A 7 -31.70 3.38 -15.64
N ILE A 8 -31.67 3.87 -16.88
CA ILE A 8 -31.10 3.14 -18.02
C ILE A 8 -29.59 3.08 -17.91
N ALA A 9 -28.93 4.15 -17.45
CA ALA A 9 -27.49 4.16 -17.24
C ALA A 9 -27.03 3.18 -16.12
N ILE A 10 -27.84 3.04 -15.06
CA ILE A 10 -27.55 2.10 -13.95
C ILE A 10 -27.81 0.64 -14.37
N SER A 11 -28.81 0.38 -15.18
CA SER A 11 -29.09 -0.99 -15.66
C SER A 11 -28.09 -1.51 -16.71
N LEU A 12 -27.38 -0.62 -17.43
CA LEU A 12 -26.30 -1.01 -18.35
C LEU A 12 -25.01 -1.39 -17.61
N ALA A 13 -24.85 -0.98 -16.35
CA ALA A 13 -23.68 -1.29 -15.53
C ALA A 13 -23.70 -2.70 -14.89
N CYS A 14 -24.83 -3.43 -15.00
CA CYS A 14 -25.01 -4.76 -14.38
C CYS A 14 -24.93 -5.91 -15.38
N LEU A 15 -24.05 -5.84 -16.39
CA LEU A 15 -23.78 -7.01 -17.23
C LEU A 15 -22.88 -7.98 -16.49
N PRO A 16 -23.20 -9.28 -16.41
CA PRO A 16 -22.32 -10.27 -15.77
C PRO A 16 -21.03 -10.39 -16.58
N ALA A 17 -19.91 -10.10 -15.93
CA ALA A 17 -18.59 -10.34 -16.49
C ALA A 17 -18.32 -11.83 -16.48
N TYR A 18 -18.25 -12.48 -17.63
CA TYR A 18 -17.73 -13.82 -17.77
C TYR A 18 -16.20 -13.76 -17.63
N ALA A 19 -15.67 -14.34 -16.57
CA ALA A 19 -14.24 -14.48 -16.38
C ALA A 19 -13.73 -15.66 -17.21
N GLU A 20 -13.06 -15.37 -18.31
CA GLU A 20 -12.31 -16.36 -19.06
C GLU A 20 -10.80 -16.14 -18.84
N ASN A 21 -10.11 -17.23 -18.53
CA ASN A 21 -8.69 -17.44 -18.26
C ASN A 21 -7.76 -16.22 -18.36
N VAL A 22 -7.33 -15.75 -17.20
CA VAL A 22 -6.37 -14.64 -17.06
C VAL A 22 -4.96 -15.13 -17.37
N PHE A 23 -4.43 -14.77 -18.54
CA PHE A 23 -2.99 -14.78 -18.78
C PHE A 23 -2.37 -13.54 -18.14
N THR A 24 -1.60 -13.70 -17.09
CA THR A 24 -0.79 -12.65 -16.48
C THR A 24 0.46 -12.43 -17.34
N LEU A 25 0.35 -11.56 -18.32
CA LEU A 25 1.49 -11.11 -19.14
C LEU A 25 2.09 -9.85 -18.53
N GLY A 26 3.41 -9.82 -18.47
CA GLY A 26 4.18 -8.61 -18.14
C GLY A 26 4.73 -8.51 -16.72
N GLN A 27 4.77 -9.59 -15.95
CA GLN A 27 5.66 -9.68 -14.81
C GLN A 27 6.94 -10.36 -15.27
N ILE A 28 8.09 -9.74 -15.03
CA ILE A 28 9.35 -10.47 -15.02
C ILE A 28 9.25 -11.42 -13.83
N GLU A 29 8.68 -12.58 -14.04
CA GLU A 29 8.77 -13.68 -13.12
C GLU A 29 10.15 -14.30 -13.36
N VAL A 30 11.15 -13.80 -12.66
CA VAL A 30 12.41 -14.50 -12.57
C VAL A 30 12.12 -15.71 -11.70
N ILE A 31 11.75 -16.81 -12.34
CA ILE A 31 11.71 -18.14 -11.74
C ILE A 31 13.16 -18.57 -11.56
N GLY A 32 13.84 -17.97 -10.58
CA GLY A 32 14.96 -18.64 -9.94
C GLY A 32 14.38 -19.89 -9.29
N GLU A 33 15.05 -21.03 -9.45
CA GLU A 33 14.74 -22.28 -8.79
C GLU A 33 14.15 -22.05 -7.41
N LYS A 34 13.03 -22.71 -7.11
CA LYS A 34 12.22 -22.62 -5.91
C LYS A 34 13.07 -22.41 -4.65
N ALA A 35 13.50 -21.17 -4.44
CA ALA A 35 14.09 -20.78 -3.17
C ALA A 35 13.05 -21.12 -2.10
N SER A 36 13.47 -21.84 -1.07
CA SER A 36 12.59 -22.32 -0.01
C SER A 36 11.58 -21.23 0.37
N ASP A 37 10.31 -21.59 0.61
CA ASP A 37 9.18 -20.71 0.98
C ASP A 37 9.51 -19.66 2.07
N LEU A 38 10.64 -19.80 2.75
CA LEU A 38 11.12 -18.91 3.80
C LEU A 38 11.94 -17.70 3.28
N SER A 39 12.42 -17.73 2.03
CA SER A 39 13.28 -16.66 1.49
C SER A 39 12.51 -15.55 0.78
N THR A 40 11.25 -15.79 0.43
CA THR A 40 10.38 -14.82 -0.21
C THR A 40 9.02 -14.78 0.47
N ALA A 41 8.35 -13.64 0.43
CA ALA A 41 6.96 -13.52 0.80
C ALA A 41 6.25 -12.70 -0.29
N ARG A 42 5.09 -13.17 -0.70
CA ARG A 42 4.18 -12.47 -1.60
C ARG A 42 2.88 -12.25 -0.86
N ILE A 43 2.44 -11.01 -0.80
CA ILE A 43 1.20 -10.60 -0.15
C ILE A 43 0.35 -9.97 -1.23
N ASP A 44 -0.70 -10.64 -1.64
CA ASP A 44 -1.60 -10.13 -2.67
C ASP A 44 -2.66 -9.17 -2.12
N GLN A 45 -3.39 -8.52 -3.02
CA GLN A 45 -4.41 -7.55 -2.65
C GLN A 45 -5.52 -8.15 -1.77
N ALA A 46 -5.93 -9.37 -2.04
CA ALA A 46 -6.98 -10.04 -1.27
C ALA A 46 -6.52 -10.26 0.18
N GLU A 47 -5.27 -10.63 0.39
CA GLU A 47 -4.66 -10.76 1.71
C GLU A 47 -4.52 -9.41 2.41
N LEU A 48 -4.06 -8.36 1.71
CA LEU A 48 -3.98 -7.01 2.24
C LEU A 48 -5.35 -6.52 2.73
N GLN A 49 -6.41 -6.73 1.96
CA GLN A 49 -7.78 -6.35 2.32
C GLN A 49 -8.32 -7.18 3.48
N LYS A 50 -8.16 -8.51 3.44
CA LYS A 50 -8.61 -9.42 4.49
C LYS A 50 -8.01 -9.08 5.85
N ASN A 51 -6.74 -8.67 5.87
CA ASN A 51 -6.02 -8.35 7.09
C ASN A 51 -6.08 -6.85 7.45
N ASN A 52 -6.86 -6.02 6.73
CA ASN A 52 -6.93 -4.57 6.92
C ASN A 52 -5.54 -3.90 6.94
N GLN A 53 -4.67 -4.31 6.02
CA GLN A 53 -3.32 -3.76 5.85
C GLN A 53 -3.38 -2.57 4.89
N ASP A 54 -3.87 -1.46 5.37
CA ASP A 54 -4.13 -0.25 4.59
C ASP A 54 -2.85 0.53 4.24
N ARG A 55 -1.74 0.23 4.94
CA ARG A 55 -0.42 0.83 4.76
C ARG A 55 0.64 -0.24 4.59
N VAL A 56 1.70 0.09 3.88
CA VAL A 56 2.81 -0.84 3.66
C VAL A 56 3.44 -1.27 4.99
N SER A 57 3.52 -0.40 5.98
CA SER A 57 3.99 -0.77 7.33
C SER A 57 3.14 -1.83 8.03
N ASP A 58 1.85 -1.97 7.66
CA ASP A 58 0.95 -2.94 8.31
C ASP A 58 1.27 -4.40 7.95
N ILE A 59 2.01 -4.66 6.86
CA ILE A 59 2.39 -6.01 6.44
C ILE A 59 3.22 -6.77 7.48
N ALA A 60 3.95 -6.05 8.32
CA ALA A 60 4.73 -6.65 9.39
C ALA A 60 3.88 -7.41 10.41
N LYS A 61 2.57 -7.10 10.50
CA LYS A 61 1.64 -7.78 11.43
C LYS A 61 1.38 -9.25 11.05
N SER A 62 1.53 -9.60 9.77
CA SER A 62 1.22 -10.94 9.25
C SER A 62 2.39 -11.62 8.54
N THR A 63 3.50 -10.92 8.30
CA THR A 63 4.61 -11.46 7.52
C THR A 63 5.76 -11.91 8.43
N PRO A 64 6.02 -13.22 8.58
CA PRO A 64 7.11 -13.72 9.41
C PRO A 64 8.47 -13.16 8.98
N GLY A 65 9.27 -12.73 9.97
CA GLY A 65 10.60 -12.16 9.73
C GLY A 65 10.61 -10.71 9.22
N VAL A 66 9.44 -10.06 9.18
CA VAL A 66 9.28 -8.64 8.90
C VAL A 66 8.77 -7.95 10.15
N PHE A 67 9.41 -6.86 10.55
CA PHE A 67 9.06 -6.08 11.73
C PHE A 67 8.96 -4.61 11.36
N VAL A 68 8.25 -3.84 12.17
CA VAL A 68 8.20 -2.38 12.06
C VAL A 68 9.10 -1.78 13.13
N GLU A 69 10.01 -0.94 12.69
CA GLU A 69 10.67 0.04 13.55
C GLU A 69 9.87 1.35 13.47
N HIS A 70 9.41 1.81 14.61
CA HIS A 70 8.66 3.05 14.73
C HIS A 70 9.36 3.96 15.71
N GLY A 71 9.73 5.15 15.27
CA GLY A 71 10.42 6.08 16.15
C GLY A 71 11.11 7.22 15.43
N GLY A 72 12.05 7.80 16.18
CA GLY A 72 12.81 8.97 15.74
C GLY A 72 11.99 10.26 15.77
N ALA A 73 12.67 11.40 15.61
CA ALA A 73 12.07 12.75 15.64
C ALA A 73 11.02 12.95 14.55
N ARG A 74 11.07 12.18 13.46
CA ARG A 74 10.13 12.25 12.33
C ARG A 74 8.93 11.33 12.48
N ASN A 75 8.85 10.52 13.55
CA ASN A 75 7.78 9.56 13.82
C ASN A 75 7.51 8.63 12.62
N GLU A 76 8.58 8.07 12.02
CA GLU A 76 8.52 7.26 10.81
C GLU A 76 8.33 5.78 11.10
N TYR A 77 7.75 5.08 10.13
CA TYR A 77 7.60 3.62 10.14
C TYR A 77 8.52 3.01 9.10
N ASN A 78 9.59 2.38 9.55
CA ASN A 78 10.53 1.64 8.71
C ASN A 78 10.31 0.14 8.85
N LEU A 79 10.60 -0.63 7.79
CA LEU A 79 10.59 -2.08 7.87
C LEU A 79 11.98 -2.62 8.19
N LEU A 80 12.00 -3.59 9.08
CA LEU A 80 13.14 -4.45 9.35
C LEU A 80 12.83 -5.84 8.77
N VAL A 81 13.69 -6.34 7.89
CA VAL A 81 13.59 -7.69 7.34
C VAL A 81 14.74 -8.52 7.89
N ARG A 82 14.41 -9.53 8.70
CA ARG A 82 15.41 -10.37 9.41
C ARG A 82 16.46 -9.54 10.16
N GLY A 83 16.06 -8.41 10.75
CA GLY A 83 16.95 -7.52 11.48
C GLY A 83 17.72 -6.50 10.64
N PHE A 84 17.63 -6.56 9.31
CA PHE A 84 18.22 -5.55 8.43
C PHE A 84 17.27 -4.37 8.26
N ASN A 85 17.79 -3.16 8.39
CA ASN A 85 17.05 -1.91 8.28
C ASN A 85 16.90 -1.44 6.82
N ALA A 86 16.18 -0.33 6.62
CA ALA A 86 15.87 0.25 5.32
C ALA A 86 17.08 0.51 4.41
N ARG A 87 18.25 0.80 4.98
CA ARG A 87 19.50 0.99 4.20
C ARG A 87 19.98 -0.27 3.50
N ARG A 88 19.51 -1.46 3.96
CA ARG A 88 19.90 -2.78 3.43
C ARG A 88 18.72 -3.58 2.91
N VAL A 89 17.53 -2.98 2.94
CA VAL A 89 16.28 -3.50 2.41
C VAL A 89 15.57 -2.37 1.67
N PRO A 90 16.08 -1.98 0.49
CA PRO A 90 15.48 -0.92 -0.29
C PRO A 90 14.07 -1.27 -0.75
N VAL A 91 13.25 -0.23 -0.92
CA VAL A 91 11.88 -0.34 -1.40
C VAL A 91 11.81 0.11 -2.86
N PHE A 92 11.06 -0.66 -3.64
CA PHE A 92 10.82 -0.43 -5.06
C PHE A 92 9.32 -0.26 -5.31
N MET A 93 8.97 0.49 -6.34
CA MET A 93 7.64 0.56 -6.91
C MET A 93 7.73 0.12 -8.37
N ASP A 94 7.09 -1.00 -8.72
CA ASP A 94 7.20 -1.60 -10.06
C ASP A 94 8.66 -1.81 -10.52
N GLY A 95 9.56 -2.18 -9.59
CA GLY A 95 10.98 -2.35 -9.86
C GLY A 95 11.82 -1.06 -9.87
N ILE A 96 11.19 0.12 -9.72
CA ILE A 96 11.89 1.41 -9.64
C ILE A 96 12.15 1.73 -8.17
N PRO A 97 13.41 2.04 -7.77
CA PRO A 97 13.72 2.38 -6.38
C PRO A 97 13.03 3.67 -5.95
N VAL A 98 12.37 3.63 -4.77
CA VAL A 98 11.59 4.74 -4.22
C VAL A 98 12.03 5.05 -2.79
N TYR A 99 13.29 5.24 -2.56
CA TYR A 99 13.84 5.60 -1.25
C TYR A 99 14.39 7.03 -1.27
N VAL A 100 14.53 7.61 -0.07
CA VAL A 100 15.18 8.91 0.06
C VAL A 100 16.68 8.76 -0.20
N PRO A 101 17.26 9.44 -1.21
CA PRO A 101 18.67 9.22 -1.58
C PRO A 101 19.68 9.54 -0.48
N TYR A 102 19.31 10.42 0.45
CA TYR A 102 20.19 10.89 1.52
C TYR A 102 20.49 9.81 2.56
N ASP A 103 19.47 9.11 3.07
CA ASP A 103 19.60 8.13 4.17
C ASP A 103 19.08 6.73 3.86
N GLY A 104 18.43 6.56 2.70
CA GLY A 104 17.80 5.32 2.29
C GLY A 104 16.49 5.01 3.03
N GLU A 105 16.05 5.88 3.93
CA GLU A 105 14.86 5.69 4.75
C GLU A 105 13.60 6.21 4.04
N MET A 106 12.45 5.69 4.45
CA MET A 106 11.16 6.05 3.91
C MET A 106 10.07 5.75 4.94
N ASP A 107 9.16 6.71 5.17
CA ASP A 107 8.02 6.48 6.06
C ASP A 107 6.97 5.58 5.39
N LEU A 108 7.09 4.27 5.55
CA LEU A 108 6.17 3.28 4.99
C LEU A 108 4.78 3.31 5.66
N GLY A 109 4.64 4.00 6.77
CA GLY A 109 3.35 4.31 7.39
C GLY A 109 2.50 5.30 6.59
N ARG A 110 3.07 5.95 5.58
CA ARG A 110 2.36 6.85 4.67
C ARG A 110 2.02 6.22 3.32
N PHE A 111 2.66 5.11 2.96
CA PHE A 111 2.38 4.41 1.70
C PHE A 111 1.12 3.56 1.87
N THR A 112 0.05 3.95 1.19
CA THR A 112 -1.21 3.20 1.16
C THR A 112 -1.13 2.04 0.18
N THR A 113 -1.91 0.98 0.44
CA THR A 113 -1.88 -0.27 -0.34
C THR A 113 -3.01 -0.38 -1.37
N PHE A 114 -3.92 0.59 -1.44
CA PHE A 114 -5.16 0.51 -2.22
C PHE A 114 -4.94 0.45 -3.74
N ASP A 115 -3.85 1.02 -4.24
CA ASP A 115 -3.43 0.99 -5.64
C ASP A 115 -2.44 -0.13 -5.97
N LEU A 116 -2.13 -0.99 -4.99
CA LEU A 116 -1.25 -2.13 -5.19
C LEU A 116 -2.03 -3.39 -5.55
N SER A 117 -1.46 -4.21 -6.43
CA SER A 117 -1.91 -5.56 -6.70
C SER A 117 -1.31 -6.56 -5.72
N ARG A 118 -0.05 -6.32 -5.32
CA ARG A 118 0.67 -7.14 -4.34
C ARG A 118 1.92 -6.45 -3.81
N ILE A 119 2.50 -7.05 -2.78
CA ILE A 119 3.80 -6.69 -2.24
C ILE A 119 4.68 -7.94 -2.27
N ASP A 120 5.81 -7.86 -2.95
CA ASP A 120 6.81 -8.93 -3.00
C ASP A 120 7.97 -8.57 -2.06
N ILE A 121 8.33 -9.48 -1.15
CA ILE A 121 9.41 -9.29 -0.18
C ILE A 121 10.44 -10.40 -0.37
N SER A 122 11.65 -10.04 -0.77
CA SER A 122 12.81 -10.92 -0.73
C SER A 122 13.46 -10.82 0.66
N LYS A 123 13.68 -11.96 1.32
CA LYS A 123 14.26 -12.05 2.68
C LYS A 123 15.65 -12.64 2.62
N GLY A 124 16.62 -11.85 2.24
CA GLY A 124 18.03 -12.24 2.09
C GLY A 124 18.68 -11.55 0.90
N ALA A 125 19.95 -11.84 0.65
CA ALA A 125 20.67 -11.19 -0.43
C ALA A 125 19.99 -11.37 -1.78
N SER A 126 19.60 -10.27 -2.40
CA SER A 126 18.83 -10.23 -3.65
C SER A 126 19.43 -9.29 -4.70
N SER A 127 20.76 -9.08 -4.62
CA SER A 127 21.50 -8.13 -5.46
C SER A 127 21.41 -8.44 -6.96
N VAL A 128 21.21 -9.69 -7.35
CA VAL A 128 21.05 -10.07 -8.76
C VAL A 128 19.81 -9.47 -9.38
N LEU A 129 18.73 -9.34 -8.59
CA LEU A 129 17.45 -8.81 -9.08
C LEU A 129 17.29 -7.30 -8.87
N TYR A 130 17.75 -6.82 -7.71
CA TYR A 130 17.46 -5.48 -7.22
C TYR A 130 18.68 -4.57 -7.10
N GLY A 131 19.87 -5.07 -7.41
CA GLY A 131 21.12 -4.29 -7.40
C GLY A 131 21.73 -4.13 -6.01
N ALA A 132 22.40 -3.01 -5.79
CA ALA A 132 23.15 -2.73 -4.57
C ALA A 132 22.23 -2.51 -3.34
N ASN A 133 22.84 -2.61 -2.14
CA ASN A 133 22.17 -2.39 -0.83
C ASN A 133 21.07 -3.40 -0.48
N THR A 134 20.98 -4.54 -1.17
CA THR A 134 19.95 -5.58 -0.96
C THR A 134 20.46 -6.77 -0.13
N MET A 135 21.35 -6.49 0.83
CA MET A 135 21.98 -7.52 1.67
C MET A 135 20.95 -8.19 2.60
N GLY A 136 19.99 -7.43 3.10
CA GLY A 136 18.90 -7.92 3.95
C GLY A 136 17.67 -8.38 3.16
N GLY A 137 17.61 -8.04 1.88
CA GLY A 137 16.46 -8.30 1.01
C GLY A 137 16.02 -7.08 0.22
N ALA A 138 14.79 -7.13 -0.30
CA ALA A 138 14.15 -6.03 -1.00
C ALA A 138 12.63 -6.11 -0.83
N VAL A 139 11.95 -4.98 -0.85
CA VAL A 139 10.48 -4.88 -0.87
C VAL A 139 10.07 -4.25 -2.18
N ASN A 140 9.27 -4.94 -2.99
CA ASN A 140 8.77 -4.43 -4.25
C ASN A 140 7.24 -4.28 -4.18
N LEU A 141 6.77 -3.05 -4.32
CA LEU A 141 5.37 -2.67 -4.34
C LEU A 141 4.89 -2.73 -5.79
N ILE A 142 3.99 -3.64 -6.11
CA ILE A 142 3.50 -3.83 -7.47
C ILE A 142 2.15 -3.13 -7.63
N SER A 143 2.09 -2.14 -8.51
CA SER A 143 0.86 -1.42 -8.81
C SER A 143 -0.17 -2.27 -9.54
N LYS A 144 -1.45 -1.92 -9.42
CA LYS A 144 -2.52 -2.56 -10.17
C LYS A 144 -2.36 -2.35 -11.66
N LYS A 145 -2.61 -3.42 -12.42
CA LYS A 145 -2.78 -3.40 -13.87
C LYS A 145 -4.17 -3.96 -14.18
N PRO A 146 -4.97 -3.28 -15.01
CA PRO A 146 -6.25 -3.81 -15.41
C PRO A 146 -6.07 -5.03 -16.32
N THR A 147 -6.99 -5.96 -16.18
CA THR A 147 -7.01 -7.23 -16.93
C THR A 147 -8.23 -7.34 -17.83
N GLN A 148 -9.26 -6.54 -17.55
CA GLN A 148 -10.51 -6.54 -18.28
C GLN A 148 -10.65 -5.29 -19.16
N PRO A 149 -11.49 -5.33 -20.23
CA PRO A 149 -11.79 -4.16 -21.04
C PRO A 149 -12.31 -2.96 -20.23
N PHE A 150 -12.98 -3.24 -19.12
CA PHE A 150 -13.34 -2.27 -18.10
C PHE A 150 -13.46 -2.98 -16.75
N GLU A 151 -12.78 -2.46 -15.74
CA GLU A 151 -12.89 -2.93 -14.37
C GLU A 151 -12.87 -1.76 -13.39
N GLY A 152 -13.50 -1.92 -12.24
CA GLY A 152 -13.50 -0.90 -11.22
C GLY A 152 -13.92 -1.41 -9.86
N SER A 153 -13.45 -0.73 -8.84
CA SER A 153 -13.84 -0.97 -7.46
C SER A 153 -13.91 0.33 -6.68
N ILE A 154 -14.81 0.37 -5.71
CA ILE A 154 -14.88 1.42 -4.70
C ILE A 154 -14.94 0.75 -3.34
N GLY A 155 -14.17 1.26 -2.40
CA GLY A 155 -14.12 0.79 -1.03
C GLY A 155 -14.42 1.90 -0.03
N TYR A 156 -15.13 1.54 1.03
CA TYR A 156 -15.29 2.37 2.22
C TYR A 156 -15.11 1.52 3.46
N GLY A 157 -14.34 2.01 4.42
CA GLY A 157 -14.12 1.34 5.67
C GLY A 157 -14.01 2.31 6.84
N PHE A 158 -14.43 1.84 8.01
CA PHE A 158 -14.26 2.57 9.24
C PHE A 158 -13.89 1.62 10.38
N SER A 159 -13.19 2.13 11.37
CA SER A 159 -12.92 1.42 12.62
C SER A 159 -13.28 2.29 13.81
N HIS A 160 -13.88 1.67 14.83
CA HIS A 160 -14.18 2.31 16.11
C HIS A 160 -13.17 1.91 17.18
N GLY A 161 -12.72 2.88 17.97
CA GLY A 161 -12.03 2.60 19.22
C GLY A 161 -12.98 2.11 20.32
N LYS A 162 -12.48 1.37 21.32
CA LYS A 162 -13.26 0.88 22.45
C LYS A 162 -13.96 1.97 23.27
N SER A 163 -13.49 3.21 23.23
CA SER A 163 -14.08 4.36 23.95
C SER A 163 -15.16 5.09 23.15
N GLY A 164 -15.63 4.52 22.07
CA GLY A 164 -16.53 5.19 21.13
C GLY A 164 -15.77 6.13 20.19
N GLY A 165 -16.34 6.42 19.07
CA GLY A 165 -15.75 7.27 18.04
C GLY A 165 -14.87 6.50 17.06
N THR A 166 -14.79 7.05 15.85
CA THR A 166 -14.10 6.46 14.72
C THR A 166 -12.59 6.64 14.88
N ALA A 167 -11.86 5.54 14.93
CA ALA A 167 -10.41 5.57 14.99
C ALA A 167 -9.79 5.77 13.60
N THR A 168 -10.41 5.19 12.55
CA THR A 168 -9.94 5.33 11.16
C THR A 168 -11.14 5.36 10.22
N ASN A 169 -11.12 6.30 9.28
CA ASN A 169 -11.98 6.31 8.09
C ASN A 169 -11.11 6.11 6.86
N LYS A 170 -11.58 5.30 5.92
CA LYS A 170 -10.90 5.07 4.66
C LYS A 170 -11.88 4.99 3.51
N THR A 171 -11.50 5.56 2.39
CA THR A 171 -12.23 5.47 1.12
C THR A 171 -11.22 5.28 0.01
N ASP A 172 -11.49 4.38 -0.91
CA ASP A 172 -10.65 4.15 -2.07
C ASP A 172 -11.50 3.87 -3.31
N PHE A 173 -10.92 4.13 -4.46
CA PHE A 173 -11.45 3.72 -5.74
C PHE A 173 -10.33 3.30 -6.68
N ASN A 174 -10.67 2.40 -7.59
CA ASN A 174 -9.81 1.96 -8.68
C ASN A 174 -10.67 1.80 -9.93
N LEU A 175 -10.20 2.34 -11.05
CA LEU A 175 -10.83 2.19 -12.36
C LEU A 175 -9.75 1.85 -13.38
N GLY A 176 -10.01 0.88 -14.22
CA GLY A 176 -9.06 0.41 -15.20
C GLY A 176 -9.71 -0.02 -16.50
N THR A 177 -8.93 0.06 -17.59
CA THR A 177 -9.29 -0.47 -18.89
C THR A 177 -8.09 -1.14 -19.52
N LYS A 178 -8.29 -2.33 -20.08
CA LYS A 178 -7.29 -3.05 -20.89
C LYS A 178 -7.85 -3.24 -22.29
N GLN A 179 -7.11 -2.71 -23.27
CA GLN A 179 -7.39 -2.87 -24.68
C GLN A 179 -6.27 -3.67 -25.34
N GLU A 180 -6.38 -4.00 -26.62
CA GLU A 180 -5.38 -4.80 -27.35
C GLU A 180 -3.97 -4.20 -27.27
N LEU A 181 -3.86 -2.88 -27.46
CA LEU A 181 -2.58 -2.18 -27.58
C LEU A 181 -2.24 -1.29 -26.39
N PHE A 182 -3.15 -1.12 -25.44
CA PHE A 182 -2.89 -0.25 -24.28
C PHE A 182 -3.72 -0.63 -23.06
N TYR A 183 -3.27 -0.15 -21.91
CA TYR A 183 -4.11 -0.10 -20.72
C TYR A 183 -3.99 1.25 -20.03
N ALA A 184 -5.02 1.60 -19.27
CA ALA A 184 -5.00 2.75 -18.38
C ALA A 184 -5.60 2.36 -17.03
N GLN A 185 -4.98 2.85 -15.95
CA GLN A 185 -5.41 2.63 -14.57
C GLN A 185 -5.41 3.96 -13.83
N ILE A 186 -6.49 4.26 -13.13
CA ILE A 186 -6.56 5.36 -12.16
C ILE A 186 -6.98 4.81 -10.80
N SER A 187 -6.30 5.24 -9.75
CA SER A 187 -6.58 4.83 -8.38
C SER A 187 -6.54 6.03 -7.46
N GLY A 188 -7.44 6.09 -6.50
CA GLY A 188 -7.42 7.12 -5.48
C GLY A 188 -7.73 6.55 -4.12
N SER A 189 -7.15 7.16 -3.07
CA SER A 189 -7.46 6.79 -1.70
C SER A 189 -7.43 7.99 -0.75
N PHE A 190 -8.27 7.90 0.26
CA PHE A 190 -8.32 8.81 1.39
C PHE A 190 -8.33 8.00 2.68
N VAL A 191 -7.35 8.23 3.55
CA VAL A 191 -7.24 7.56 4.84
C VAL A 191 -7.07 8.60 5.92
N GLU A 192 -7.95 8.60 6.91
CA GLU A 192 -7.89 9.46 8.08
C GLU A 192 -7.88 8.62 9.35
N LYS A 193 -6.79 8.71 10.11
CA LYS A 193 -6.64 8.14 11.44
C LYS A 193 -6.83 9.24 12.46
N GLN A 194 -7.79 9.07 13.36
CA GLN A 194 -8.17 10.09 14.35
C GLN A 194 -7.38 10.01 15.67
N GLY A 195 -6.28 9.32 15.68
CA GLY A 195 -5.40 9.20 16.83
C GLY A 195 -5.37 7.81 17.44
N LEU A 196 -4.35 7.57 18.24
CA LEU A 196 -4.15 6.32 18.96
C LEU A 196 -5.06 6.28 20.18
N GLN A 197 -5.86 5.22 20.32
CA GLN A 197 -6.68 5.02 21.51
C GLN A 197 -5.79 4.55 22.67
N LEU A 198 -5.79 5.31 23.75
CA LEU A 198 -5.10 4.94 24.98
C LEU A 198 -5.90 3.89 25.79
N PRO A 199 -5.23 3.06 26.60
CA PRO A 199 -5.91 2.11 27.48
C PRO A 199 -6.87 2.81 28.45
N HIS A 200 -7.97 2.14 28.84
CA HIS A 200 -8.93 2.68 29.81
C HIS A 200 -8.33 3.01 31.19
N HIS A 201 -7.27 2.32 31.56
CA HIS A 201 -6.56 2.53 32.84
C HIS A 201 -5.30 3.38 32.67
N TYR A 202 -5.22 4.16 31.58
CA TYR A 202 -4.10 5.06 31.36
C TYR A 202 -4.04 6.09 32.48
N GLN A 203 -2.87 6.20 33.11
CA GLN A 203 -2.59 7.23 34.12
C GLN A 203 -1.63 8.24 33.54
N GLN A 204 -2.01 9.50 33.60
CA GLN A 204 -1.16 10.59 33.18
C GLN A 204 0.11 10.65 34.02
N ILE A 205 1.26 10.45 33.38
CA ILE A 205 2.57 10.47 34.04
C ILE A 205 3.11 11.90 34.06
N ASN A 206 2.85 12.67 33.00
CA ASN A 206 3.33 14.06 32.85
C ASN A 206 2.13 14.99 32.71
N PRO A 207 2.02 16.08 33.52
CA PRO A 207 0.92 17.04 33.42
C PRO A 207 0.77 17.74 32.06
N LYS A 208 1.81 17.72 31.22
CA LYS A 208 1.80 18.23 29.84
C LYS A 208 1.61 17.12 28.79
N GLY A 209 1.46 15.87 29.21
CA GLY A 209 1.26 14.73 28.32
C GLY A 209 -0.22 14.35 28.19
N ASP A 210 -0.45 13.22 27.55
CA ASP A 210 -1.80 12.69 27.33
C ASP A 210 -2.58 12.57 28.65
N ASP A 211 -3.82 13.01 28.65
CA ASP A 211 -4.74 12.97 29.78
C ASP A 211 -5.68 11.76 29.79
N GLY A 212 -5.53 10.88 28.81
CA GLY A 212 -6.35 9.69 28.59
C GLY A 212 -7.23 9.82 27.33
N GLY A 213 -7.97 8.77 27.03
CA GLY A 213 -8.83 8.72 25.85
C GLY A 213 -8.03 8.50 24.55
N ARG A 214 -7.78 9.53 23.76
CA ARG A 214 -6.93 9.46 22.57
C ARG A 214 -5.62 10.20 22.79
N ALA A 215 -4.53 9.58 22.40
CA ALA A 215 -3.22 10.21 22.45
C ALA A 215 -3.21 11.50 21.63
N GLU A 216 -2.74 12.56 22.25
CA GLU A 216 -2.58 13.85 21.61
C GLU A 216 -1.55 13.79 20.49
N ASN A 217 -1.69 14.65 19.48
CA ASN A 217 -0.77 14.76 18.34
C ASN A 217 -0.51 13.41 17.65
N SER A 218 -1.52 12.53 17.57
CA SER A 218 -1.41 11.20 16.95
C SER A 218 -2.29 11.02 15.71
N LYS A 219 -2.90 12.11 15.22
CA LYS A 219 -3.73 12.08 14.01
C LYS A 219 -2.86 11.95 12.75
N GLN A 220 -3.42 11.28 11.77
CA GLN A 220 -2.80 11.15 10.46
C GLN A 220 -3.87 11.18 9.38
N ARG A 221 -3.60 11.91 8.29
CA ARG A 221 -4.47 11.99 7.11
C ARG A 221 -3.61 11.90 5.86
N ASP A 222 -3.98 11.01 4.95
CA ASP A 222 -3.32 10.82 3.66
C ASP A 222 -4.34 10.79 2.53
N LYS A 223 -4.04 11.50 1.44
CA LYS A 223 -4.77 11.49 0.17
C LYS A 223 -3.79 11.10 -0.91
N LYS A 224 -4.14 10.11 -1.72
CA LYS A 224 -3.30 9.63 -2.82
C LYS A 224 -4.12 9.57 -4.11
N LEU A 225 -3.50 9.93 -5.21
CA LEU A 225 -4.01 9.73 -6.57
C LEU A 225 -2.87 9.16 -7.41
N SER A 226 -3.15 8.08 -8.11
CA SER A 226 -2.21 7.40 -9.00
C SER A 226 -2.85 7.21 -10.37
N LEU A 227 -2.09 7.46 -11.43
CA LEU A 227 -2.46 7.24 -12.81
C LEU A 227 -1.34 6.45 -13.50
N LYS A 228 -1.69 5.42 -14.25
CA LYS A 228 -0.76 4.65 -15.08
C LYS A 228 -1.38 4.43 -16.44
N VAL A 229 -0.63 4.74 -17.47
CA VAL A 229 -1.01 4.47 -18.86
C VAL A 229 0.14 3.73 -19.52
N ALA A 230 -0.16 2.68 -20.25
CA ALA A 230 0.84 1.89 -20.92
C ALA A 230 0.43 1.53 -22.34
N TYR A 231 1.39 1.56 -23.25
CA TYR A 231 1.29 1.03 -24.59
C TYR A 231 1.93 -0.37 -24.64
N THR A 232 1.18 -1.35 -25.11
CA THR A 232 1.57 -2.77 -25.16
C THR A 232 1.45 -3.27 -26.59
N PRO A 233 2.46 -2.99 -27.46
CA PRO A 233 2.39 -3.33 -28.88
C PRO A 233 2.39 -4.83 -29.16
N ASN A 234 2.90 -5.63 -28.23
CA ASN A 234 2.95 -7.08 -28.26
C ASN A 234 3.02 -7.62 -26.82
N GLU A 235 3.13 -8.94 -26.67
CA GLU A 235 3.13 -9.62 -25.39
C GLU A 235 4.40 -9.39 -24.54
N ASN A 236 5.50 -8.98 -25.18
CA ASN A 236 6.80 -8.88 -24.53
C ASN A 236 7.20 -7.43 -24.21
N ASP A 237 6.58 -6.44 -24.84
CA ASP A 237 6.96 -5.04 -24.72
C ASP A 237 5.87 -4.22 -24.02
N GLU A 238 6.28 -3.44 -23.04
CA GLU A 238 5.42 -2.48 -22.33
C GLU A 238 6.14 -1.14 -22.18
N TYR A 239 5.51 -0.08 -22.67
CA TYR A 239 5.96 1.30 -22.50
C TYR A 239 4.96 2.02 -21.61
N ALA A 240 5.31 2.24 -20.36
CA ALA A 240 4.40 2.79 -19.36
C ALA A 240 4.82 4.18 -18.88
N LEU A 241 3.83 5.04 -18.69
CA LEU A 241 3.96 6.29 -17.95
C LEU A 241 3.11 6.22 -16.70
N ALA A 242 3.74 6.40 -15.55
CA ALA A 242 3.06 6.41 -14.26
C ALA A 242 3.23 7.76 -13.57
N PHE A 243 2.15 8.26 -13.01
CA PHE A 243 2.14 9.46 -12.17
C PHE A 243 1.45 9.13 -10.85
N SER A 244 2.08 9.49 -9.74
CA SER A 244 1.48 9.34 -8.43
C SER A 244 1.73 10.60 -7.60
N THR A 245 0.70 11.08 -6.95
CA THR A 245 0.80 12.18 -6.01
C THR A 245 0.14 11.80 -4.69
N GLN A 246 0.81 12.11 -3.60
CA GLN A 246 0.28 11.92 -2.26
C GLN A 246 0.48 13.17 -1.44
N LYS A 247 -0.58 13.60 -0.77
CA LYS A 247 -0.54 14.70 0.20
C LYS A 247 -1.13 14.23 1.51
N GLY A 248 -0.44 14.50 2.60
CA GLY A 248 -0.95 14.14 3.91
C GLY A 248 -0.31 14.93 5.03
N THR A 249 -0.95 14.82 6.19
CA THR A 249 -0.47 15.36 7.46
C THR A 249 -0.32 14.24 8.45
N LYS A 250 0.72 14.30 9.24
CA LYS A 250 0.98 13.36 10.33
C LYS A 250 1.42 14.18 11.53
N GLU A 251 0.69 14.04 12.60
CA GLU A 251 1.06 14.65 13.87
C GLU A 251 2.15 13.80 14.54
N SER A 252 3.03 14.44 15.27
CA SER A 252 4.07 13.77 16.04
C SER A 252 3.71 13.83 17.51
N PRO A 253 3.49 12.68 18.18
CA PRO A 253 3.29 12.65 19.61
C PRO A 253 4.45 13.29 20.36
N PHE A 254 4.16 13.87 21.51
CA PHE A 254 5.21 14.43 22.35
C PHE A 254 6.19 13.34 22.76
N TYR A 255 7.44 13.49 22.35
CA TYR A 255 8.51 12.63 22.81
C TYR A 255 9.03 13.19 24.14
N SER A 256 8.59 12.62 25.27
CA SER A 256 9.21 12.81 26.57
C SER A 256 10.41 11.88 26.64
N GLY A 257 11.56 12.29 26.10
CA GLY A 257 12.83 11.65 26.34
C GLY A 257 13.41 12.09 27.66
#